data_03af31cb02ba647973e3f05b4bd876c4
#
_entry.id   03af31cb02ba647973e3f05b4bd876c4
#
_cell.length_a   1.000
_cell.length_b   1.000
_cell.length_c   1.000
_cell.angle_alpha   90.00
_cell.angle_beta   90.00
_cell.angle_gamma   90.00
#
_symmetry.space_group_name_H-M   'P 1'
#
loop_
_entity.id
_entity.type
_entity.pdbx_description
1 polymer ?
#
loop_
_entity_poly.entity_id
_entity_poly.type
_entity_poly.pdbx_seq_one_letter_code
_entity_poly.pdbx_strand_id
1 'polypeptide(L)'
;FMSIEDMHQDLAMMQISDSFFPTGLYANSNGLESIFQNNKKITELEIIGIIKTQLKQQIGPTDLIVMINALKFASTKEFDKISETDMKINSMKNIKEVREASKRSGIQLARCVNEFVNDEILEKYLKFYKKGMINGAYSVSFGLCANALGISPQKASLMFLYGFIVS
;
A
#
# COMPACT_ATOMS: atom_id res chain seq x y z
N PHE A 1 2.14 -24.00 -18.73
CA PHE A 1 1.42 -24.37 -17.50
C PHE A 1 1.91 -23.44 -16.38
N MET A 2 0.96 -22.82 -15.68
CA MET A 2 1.22 -21.97 -14.50
C MET A 2 1.73 -22.88 -13.37
N SER A 3 2.77 -22.46 -12.64
CA SER A 3 3.27 -23.23 -11.48
C SER A 3 2.27 -23.15 -10.31
N ILE A 4 2.34 -24.10 -9.37
CA ILE A 4 1.54 -24.07 -8.13
C ILE A 4 1.87 -22.80 -7.32
N GLU A 5 3.14 -22.39 -7.34
CA GLU A 5 3.62 -21.18 -6.67
C GLU A 5 3.02 -19.91 -7.27
N ASP A 6 2.94 -19.82 -8.62
CA ASP A 6 2.26 -18.71 -9.29
C ASP A 6 0.77 -18.65 -8.94
N MET A 7 0.11 -19.79 -8.85
CA MET A 7 -1.31 -19.87 -8.48
C MET A 7 -1.55 -19.40 -7.04
N HIS A 8 -0.67 -19.76 -6.10
CA HIS A 8 -0.76 -19.27 -4.71
C HIS A 8 -0.56 -17.76 -4.64
N GLN A 9 0.38 -17.20 -5.38
CA GLN A 9 0.57 -15.75 -5.46
C GLN A 9 -0.65 -15.06 -6.04
N ASP A 10 -1.25 -15.60 -7.09
CA ASP A 10 -2.45 -15.02 -7.73
C ASP A 10 -3.66 -15.05 -6.79
N LEU A 11 -3.86 -16.12 -6.03
CA LEU A 11 -4.91 -16.21 -5.02
C LEU A 11 -4.69 -15.21 -3.87
N ALA A 12 -3.45 -15.09 -3.38
CA ALA A 12 -3.10 -14.09 -2.38
C ALA A 12 -3.34 -12.66 -2.89
N MET A 13 -3.00 -12.41 -4.15
CA MET A 13 -3.30 -11.15 -4.84
C MET A 13 -4.79 -10.84 -4.86
N MET A 14 -5.61 -11.78 -5.29
CA MET A 14 -7.07 -11.61 -5.32
C MET A 14 -7.60 -11.29 -3.94
N GLN A 15 -7.15 -11.99 -2.91
CA GLN A 15 -7.60 -11.81 -1.54
C GLN A 15 -7.33 -10.41 -1.00
N ILE A 16 -6.10 -9.89 -1.12
CA ILE A 16 -5.76 -8.57 -0.57
C ILE A 16 -6.18 -7.40 -1.47
N SER A 17 -6.53 -7.68 -2.73
CA SER A 17 -7.09 -6.69 -3.68
C SER A 17 -8.61 -6.60 -3.62
N ASP A 18 -9.28 -7.48 -2.88
CA ASP A 18 -10.72 -7.47 -2.75
C ASP A 18 -11.18 -6.21 -1.99
N SER A 19 -12.23 -5.55 -2.49
CA SER A 19 -12.84 -4.39 -1.84
C SER A 19 -13.42 -4.70 -0.46
N PHE A 20 -13.77 -5.97 -0.20
CA PHE A 20 -14.19 -6.46 1.12
C PHE A 20 -13.02 -6.73 2.07
N PHE A 21 -11.78 -6.72 1.60
CA PHE A 21 -10.63 -6.89 2.48
C PHE A 21 -10.56 -5.69 3.44
N PRO A 22 -10.54 -5.89 4.76
CA PRO A 22 -10.86 -4.85 5.74
C PRO A 22 -9.71 -3.87 5.99
N THR A 23 -9.13 -3.28 4.94
CA THR A 23 -8.07 -2.26 5.05
C THR A 23 -8.58 -0.84 5.15
N GLY A 24 -9.82 -0.59 4.68
CA GLY A 24 -10.40 0.74 4.57
C GLY A 24 -9.78 1.60 3.43
N LEU A 25 -8.99 1.00 2.54
CA LEU A 25 -8.35 1.72 1.42
C LEU A 25 -9.41 2.31 0.48
N TYR A 26 -10.44 1.54 0.17
CA TYR A 26 -11.53 1.93 -0.73
C TYR A 26 -12.46 3.03 -0.18
N ALA A 27 -12.27 3.44 1.07
CA ALA A 27 -13.00 4.56 1.67
C ALA A 27 -12.30 5.93 1.46
N ASN A 28 -11.16 5.96 0.77
CA ASN A 28 -10.38 7.17 0.55
C ASN A 28 -10.44 7.56 -0.92
N SER A 29 -11.21 8.61 -1.24
CA SER A 29 -11.36 9.14 -2.61
C SER A 29 -10.11 9.80 -3.20
N ASN A 30 -8.98 9.83 -2.46
CA ASN A 30 -7.73 10.47 -2.85
C ASN A 30 -7.88 11.91 -3.40
N GLY A 31 -8.89 12.64 -2.92
CA GLY A 31 -9.21 14.02 -3.33
C GLY A 31 -10.11 14.13 -4.56
N LEU A 32 -10.51 13.05 -5.20
CA LEU A 32 -11.43 13.07 -6.33
C LEU A 32 -12.81 13.62 -5.95
N GLU A 33 -13.30 13.33 -4.73
CA GLU A 33 -14.58 13.88 -4.25
C GLU A 33 -14.65 15.40 -4.32
N SER A 34 -13.57 16.10 -3.92
CA SER A 34 -13.54 17.57 -3.98
C SER A 34 -13.58 18.10 -5.40
N ILE A 35 -13.02 17.37 -6.36
CA ILE A 35 -13.06 17.71 -7.78
C ILE A 35 -14.47 17.50 -8.33
N PHE A 36 -15.13 16.38 -7.96
CA PHE A 36 -16.53 16.12 -8.36
C PHE A 36 -17.54 17.10 -7.74
N GLN A 37 -17.32 17.51 -6.47
CA GLN A 37 -18.19 18.48 -5.81
C GLN A 37 -18.11 19.89 -6.46
N ASN A 38 -16.93 20.28 -6.93
CA ASN A 38 -16.71 21.58 -7.54
C ASN A 38 -17.05 21.64 -9.05
N ASN A 39 -16.98 20.51 -9.77
CA ASN A 39 -17.25 20.42 -11.20
C ASN A 39 -18.39 19.43 -11.50
N LYS A 40 -19.61 19.95 -11.69
CA LYS A 40 -20.80 19.13 -12.00
C LYS A 40 -20.77 18.41 -13.36
N LYS A 41 -19.74 18.62 -14.20
CA LYS A 41 -19.61 18.01 -15.54
C LYS A 41 -18.12 17.68 -15.82
N ILE A 42 -17.59 16.69 -15.14
CA ILE A 42 -16.27 16.14 -15.48
C ILE A 42 -16.44 15.14 -16.62
N THR A 43 -15.62 15.25 -17.64
CA THR A 43 -15.57 14.30 -18.76
C THR A 43 -14.68 13.09 -18.40
N GLU A 44 -14.90 11.97 -19.10
CA GLU A 44 -14.06 10.77 -18.95
C GLU A 44 -12.57 11.07 -19.21
N LEU A 45 -12.27 11.89 -20.22
CA LEU A 45 -10.89 12.29 -20.56
C LEU A 45 -10.21 13.09 -19.44
N GLU A 46 -10.95 13.94 -18.74
CA GLU A 46 -10.43 14.69 -17.59
C GLU A 46 -10.14 13.75 -16.41
N ILE A 47 -11.02 12.78 -16.12
CA ILE A 47 -10.79 11.76 -15.10
C ILE A 47 -9.52 10.96 -15.41
N ILE A 48 -9.40 10.46 -16.63
CA ILE A 48 -8.20 9.74 -17.09
C ILE A 48 -6.95 10.61 -16.96
N GLY A 49 -7.04 11.90 -17.29
CA GLY A 49 -5.95 12.87 -17.15
C GLY A 49 -5.50 13.03 -15.69
N ILE A 50 -6.42 13.15 -14.76
CA ILE A 50 -6.16 13.26 -13.33
C ILE A 50 -5.47 12.00 -12.81
N ILE A 51 -6.02 10.81 -13.09
CA ILE A 51 -5.45 9.52 -12.68
C ILE A 51 -4.02 9.37 -13.23
N LYS A 52 -3.80 9.65 -14.52
CA LYS A 52 -2.47 9.59 -15.13
C LYS A 52 -1.48 10.54 -14.44
N THR A 53 -1.91 11.74 -14.08
CA THR A 53 -1.06 12.72 -13.41
C THR A 53 -0.69 12.24 -12.01
N GLN A 54 -1.65 11.76 -11.22
CA GLN A 54 -1.40 11.21 -9.89
C GLN A 54 -0.46 10.01 -9.93
N LEU A 55 -0.68 9.08 -10.87
CA LEU A 55 0.20 7.91 -11.04
C LEU A 55 1.64 8.31 -11.41
N LYS A 56 1.82 9.26 -12.33
CA LYS A 56 3.15 9.65 -12.82
C LYS A 56 3.90 10.59 -11.89
N GLN A 57 3.22 11.50 -11.22
CA GLN A 57 3.86 12.58 -10.46
C GLN A 57 3.86 12.33 -8.94
N GLN A 58 2.98 11.51 -8.43
CA GLN A 58 2.85 11.27 -7.00
C GLN A 58 3.08 9.80 -6.64
N ILE A 59 2.22 8.89 -7.07
CA ILE A 59 2.23 7.50 -6.61
C ILE A 59 3.46 6.75 -7.11
N GLY A 60 3.78 6.86 -8.42
CA GLY A 60 4.92 6.16 -9.04
C GLY A 60 6.25 6.54 -8.42
N PRO A 61 6.64 7.83 -8.40
CA PRO A 61 7.94 8.25 -7.90
C PRO A 61 8.07 8.21 -6.36
N THR A 62 7.00 8.03 -5.61
CA THR A 62 7.03 8.02 -4.13
C THR A 62 6.53 6.68 -3.56
N ASP A 63 5.23 6.49 -3.44
CA ASP A 63 4.62 5.36 -2.74
C ASP A 63 4.98 4.00 -3.35
N LEU A 64 5.03 3.89 -4.69
CA LEU A 64 5.41 2.65 -5.38
C LEU A 64 6.88 2.29 -5.11
N ILE A 65 7.79 3.26 -5.18
CA ILE A 65 9.22 3.05 -4.88
C ILE A 65 9.40 2.62 -3.42
N VAL A 66 8.70 3.27 -2.51
CA VAL A 66 8.70 2.92 -1.08
C VAL A 66 8.20 1.49 -0.87
N MET A 67 7.12 1.11 -1.52
CA MET A 67 6.56 -0.25 -1.44
C MET A 67 7.57 -1.29 -1.93
N ILE A 68 8.20 -1.08 -3.08
CA ILE A 68 9.21 -2.00 -3.65
C ILE A 68 10.42 -2.11 -2.71
N ASN A 69 10.90 -0.99 -2.16
CA ASN A 69 12.01 -1.01 -1.21
C ASN A 69 11.65 -1.73 0.09
N ALA A 70 10.45 -1.51 0.64
CA ALA A 70 9.98 -2.21 1.83
C ALA A 70 9.90 -3.72 1.60
N LEU A 71 9.38 -4.17 0.45
CA LEU A 71 9.36 -5.58 0.05
C LEU A 71 10.80 -6.15 0.00
N LYS A 72 11.72 -5.45 -0.66
CA LYS A 72 13.12 -5.85 -0.74
C LYS A 72 13.79 -5.93 0.64
N PHE A 73 13.63 -4.92 1.49
CA PHE A 73 14.20 -4.92 2.84
C PHE A 73 13.59 -5.99 3.73
N ALA A 74 12.32 -6.34 3.54
CA ALA A 74 11.70 -7.46 4.22
C ALA A 74 12.35 -8.79 3.80
N SER A 75 12.57 -9.02 2.50
CA SER A 75 13.21 -10.24 2.00
C SER A 75 14.66 -10.42 2.48
N THR A 76 15.37 -9.32 2.73
CA THR A 76 16.74 -9.31 3.28
C THR A 76 16.77 -9.14 4.81
N LYS A 77 15.63 -9.09 5.48
CA LYS A 77 15.47 -8.89 6.93
C LYS A 77 16.14 -7.61 7.48
N GLU A 78 16.23 -6.57 6.66
CA GLU A 78 16.86 -5.28 6.99
C GLU A 78 15.87 -4.33 7.68
N PHE A 79 15.48 -4.65 8.91
CA PHE A 79 14.41 -3.94 9.63
C PHE A 79 14.70 -2.44 9.85
N ASP A 80 15.95 -2.06 10.09
CA ASP A 80 16.32 -0.65 10.31
C ASP A 80 16.02 0.20 9.06
N LYS A 81 16.25 -0.35 7.86
CA LYS A 81 15.89 0.30 6.59
C LYS A 81 14.38 0.38 6.37
N ILE A 82 13.62 -0.62 6.85
CA ILE A 82 12.15 -0.57 6.84
C ILE A 82 11.67 0.60 7.70
N SER A 83 12.19 0.70 8.93
CA SER A 83 11.82 1.77 9.87
C SER A 83 12.16 3.16 9.31
N GLU A 84 13.37 3.32 8.76
CA GLU A 84 13.80 4.57 8.11
C GLU A 84 12.90 4.95 6.94
N THR A 85 12.54 3.97 6.10
CA THR A 85 11.65 4.18 4.96
C THR A 85 10.25 4.62 5.39
N ASP A 86 9.71 4.01 6.46
CA ASP A 86 8.41 4.38 7.03
C ASP A 86 8.40 5.82 7.56
N MET A 87 9.45 6.23 8.26
CA MET A 87 9.59 7.60 8.74
C MET A 87 9.69 8.60 7.60
N LYS A 88 10.49 8.30 6.58
CA LYS A 88 10.67 9.17 5.41
C LYS A 88 9.36 9.39 4.64
N ILE A 89 8.65 8.34 4.26
CA ILE A 89 7.40 8.50 3.50
C ILE A 89 6.33 9.24 4.31
N ASN A 90 6.28 9.02 5.61
CA ASN A 90 5.34 9.75 6.47
C ASN A 90 5.64 11.26 6.50
N SER A 91 6.92 11.66 6.54
CA SER A 91 7.32 13.07 6.52
C SER A 91 7.08 13.76 5.17
N MET A 92 7.06 13.00 4.06
CA MET A 92 6.77 13.51 2.72
C MET A 92 5.27 13.78 2.47
N LYS A 93 4.38 13.16 3.25
CA LYS A 93 2.93 13.39 3.13
C LYS A 93 2.52 14.63 3.93
N ASN A 94 2.42 15.79 3.27
CA ASN A 94 2.15 17.08 3.93
C ASN A 94 0.72 17.19 4.50
N ILE A 95 -0.28 16.53 3.89
CA ILE A 95 -1.68 16.61 4.30
C ILE A 95 -1.93 15.62 5.43
N LYS A 96 -2.37 16.11 6.59
CA LYS A 96 -2.59 15.32 7.81
C LYS A 96 -3.59 14.19 7.59
N GLU A 97 -4.70 14.47 6.94
CA GLU A 97 -5.78 13.52 6.67
C GLU A 97 -5.28 12.35 5.81
N VAL A 98 -4.47 12.63 4.80
CA VAL A 98 -3.84 11.61 3.93
C VAL A 98 -2.86 10.75 4.72
N ARG A 99 -2.05 11.36 5.61
CA ARG A 99 -1.15 10.60 6.49
C ARG A 99 -1.91 9.66 7.41
N GLU A 100 -2.94 10.16 8.09
CA GLU A 100 -3.71 9.35 9.05
C GLU A 100 -4.50 8.23 8.35
N ALA A 101 -5.04 8.50 7.16
CA ALA A 101 -5.67 7.48 6.32
C ALA A 101 -4.67 6.38 5.93
N SER A 102 -3.49 6.77 5.45
CA SER A 102 -2.40 5.85 5.09
C SER A 102 -1.98 4.97 6.27
N LYS A 103 -1.80 5.55 7.46
CA LYS A 103 -1.47 4.80 8.68
C LYS A 103 -2.55 3.79 9.07
N ARG A 104 -3.81 4.23 9.11
CA ARG A 104 -4.93 3.33 9.45
C ARG A 104 -5.01 2.14 8.51
N SER A 105 -5.02 2.39 7.20
CA SER A 105 -5.12 1.34 6.20
C SER A 105 -3.87 0.43 6.20
N GLY A 106 -2.67 1.00 6.36
CA GLY A 106 -1.42 0.25 6.41
C GLY A 106 -1.35 -0.71 7.59
N ILE A 107 -1.62 -0.22 8.80
CA ILE A 107 -1.60 -1.05 10.00
C ILE A 107 -2.72 -2.08 10.00
N GLN A 108 -3.88 -1.75 9.48
CA GLN A 108 -4.96 -2.71 9.35
C GLN A 108 -4.61 -3.83 8.38
N LEU A 109 -4.02 -3.51 7.22
CA LEU A 109 -3.52 -4.49 6.26
C LEU A 109 -2.48 -5.42 6.92
N ALA A 110 -1.47 -4.86 7.59
CA ALA A 110 -0.43 -5.63 8.24
C ALA A 110 -0.98 -6.57 9.34
N ARG A 111 -1.97 -6.12 10.12
CA ARG A 111 -2.65 -6.96 11.11
C ARG A 111 -3.39 -8.11 10.46
N CYS A 112 -4.24 -7.81 9.47
CA CYS A 112 -5.03 -8.83 8.78
C CYS A 112 -4.14 -9.92 8.17
N VAL A 113 -3.06 -9.52 7.47
CA VAL A 113 -2.15 -10.49 6.85
C VAL A 113 -1.40 -11.29 7.92
N ASN A 114 -0.94 -10.65 9.00
CA ASN A 114 -0.18 -11.34 10.05
C ASN A 114 -1.01 -12.39 10.82
N GLU A 115 -2.34 -12.27 10.87
CA GLU A 115 -3.23 -13.25 11.50
C GLU A 115 -3.18 -14.63 10.83
N PHE A 116 -2.88 -14.71 9.53
CA PHE A 116 -2.85 -15.99 8.82
C PHE A 116 -1.48 -16.39 8.28
N VAL A 117 -0.49 -15.48 8.23
CA VAL A 117 0.86 -15.80 7.74
C VAL A 117 1.87 -15.98 8.89
N ASN A 118 1.70 -15.30 10.03
CA ASN A 118 2.64 -15.29 11.17
C ASN A 118 4.09 -14.94 10.75
N ASP A 119 4.28 -13.82 10.07
CA ASP A 119 5.58 -13.37 9.58
C ASP A 119 6.35 -12.56 10.65
N GLU A 120 7.63 -12.91 10.89
CA GLU A 120 8.48 -12.28 11.90
C GLU A 120 8.67 -10.76 11.67
N ILE A 121 8.77 -10.34 10.41
CA ILE A 121 8.97 -8.93 10.06
C ILE A 121 7.70 -8.13 10.30
N LEU A 122 6.53 -8.68 9.89
CA LEU A 122 5.23 -8.07 10.17
C LEU A 122 4.97 -7.97 11.68
N GLU A 123 5.28 -9.02 12.44
CA GLU A 123 5.13 -9.03 13.89
C GLU A 123 5.99 -7.94 14.55
N LYS A 124 7.26 -7.85 14.14
CA LYS A 124 8.20 -6.83 14.62
C LYS A 124 7.70 -5.42 14.24
N TYR A 125 7.24 -5.24 13.01
CA TYR A 125 6.69 -3.97 12.52
C TYR A 125 5.48 -3.52 13.35
N LEU A 126 4.52 -4.41 13.61
CA LEU A 126 3.37 -4.13 14.44
C LEU A 126 3.73 -3.82 15.92
N LYS A 127 4.76 -4.50 16.47
CA LYS A 127 5.30 -4.19 17.81
C LYS A 127 5.92 -2.78 17.88
N PHE A 128 6.67 -2.39 16.84
CA PHE A 128 7.28 -1.05 16.74
C PHE A 128 6.22 0.03 16.58
N TYR A 129 5.18 -0.23 15.80
CA TYR A 129 4.04 0.69 15.69
C TYR A 129 3.35 0.91 17.04
N LYS A 130 3.07 -0.15 17.81
CA LYS A 130 2.47 -0.04 19.14
C LYS A 130 3.32 0.79 20.12
N LYS A 131 4.64 0.80 19.93
CA LYS A 131 5.59 1.61 20.74
C LYS A 131 5.75 3.05 20.21
N GLY A 132 5.08 3.43 19.14
CA GLY A 132 5.23 4.74 18.50
C GLY A 132 6.57 4.98 17.81
N MET A 133 7.32 3.91 17.50
CA MET A 133 8.65 3.99 16.88
C MET A 133 8.59 4.06 15.35
N ILE A 134 7.45 3.73 14.75
CA ILE A 134 7.16 3.83 13.31
C ILE A 134 5.75 4.36 13.11
N ASN A 135 5.42 4.78 11.89
CA ASN A 135 4.15 5.41 11.58
C ASN A 135 3.10 4.42 11.02
N GLY A 136 3.51 3.35 10.37
CA GLY A 136 2.60 2.39 9.77
C GLY A 136 2.09 2.80 8.39
N ALA A 137 2.93 3.44 7.58
CA ALA A 137 2.55 3.92 6.25
C ALA A 137 2.06 2.77 5.34
N TYR A 138 0.98 3.02 4.57
CA TYR A 138 0.34 2.00 3.73
C TYR A 138 1.29 1.36 2.72
N SER A 139 2.10 2.18 2.02
CA SER A 139 3.06 1.69 1.03
C SER A 139 4.12 0.76 1.64
N VAL A 140 4.60 1.06 2.86
CA VAL A 140 5.52 0.18 3.60
C VAL A 140 4.81 -1.11 4.01
N SER A 141 3.67 -1.00 4.69
CA SER A 141 2.87 -2.16 5.13
C SER A 141 2.53 -3.09 3.96
N PHE A 142 2.14 -2.54 2.81
CA PHE A 142 1.84 -3.32 1.61
C PHE A 142 3.05 -4.10 1.10
N GLY A 143 4.24 -3.47 1.05
CA GLY A 143 5.48 -4.15 0.68
C GLY A 143 5.85 -5.30 1.60
N LEU A 144 5.69 -5.11 2.93
CA LEU A 144 5.91 -6.17 3.93
C LEU A 144 4.92 -7.33 3.75
N CYS A 145 3.63 -7.02 3.57
CA CYS A 145 2.60 -8.02 3.34
C CYS A 145 2.84 -8.80 2.04
N ALA A 146 3.22 -8.12 0.96
CA ALA A 146 3.56 -8.77 -0.30
C ALA A 146 4.73 -9.75 -0.15
N ASN A 147 5.78 -9.36 0.61
CA ASN A 147 6.89 -10.26 0.93
C ASN A 147 6.42 -11.46 1.75
N ALA A 148 5.66 -11.25 2.82
CA ALA A 148 5.15 -12.32 3.69
C ALA A 148 4.26 -13.33 2.94
N LEU A 149 3.54 -12.88 1.92
CA LEU A 149 2.70 -13.70 1.04
C LEU A 149 3.47 -14.32 -0.15
N GLY A 150 4.77 -14.09 -0.26
CA GLY A 150 5.58 -14.58 -1.37
C GLY A 150 5.25 -13.96 -2.73
N ILE A 151 4.60 -12.79 -2.76
CA ILE A 151 4.20 -12.10 -4.00
C ILE A 151 5.42 -11.44 -4.62
N SER A 152 5.65 -11.68 -5.92
CA SER A 152 6.78 -11.07 -6.63
C SER A 152 6.66 -9.55 -6.71
N PRO A 153 7.80 -8.80 -6.81
CA PRO A 153 7.78 -7.34 -6.90
C PRO A 153 6.94 -6.81 -8.06
N GLN A 154 6.92 -7.50 -9.19
CA GLN A 154 6.13 -7.13 -10.37
C GLN A 154 4.64 -7.24 -10.10
N LYS A 155 4.20 -8.38 -9.55
CA LYS A 155 2.80 -8.60 -9.17
C LYS A 155 2.37 -7.62 -8.08
N ALA A 156 3.20 -7.43 -7.05
CA ALA A 156 2.94 -6.46 -5.97
C ALA A 156 2.79 -5.03 -6.50
N SER A 157 3.62 -4.63 -7.47
CA SER A 157 3.53 -3.30 -8.10
C SER A 157 2.22 -3.11 -8.86
N LEU A 158 1.80 -4.11 -9.64
CA LEU A 158 0.53 -4.05 -10.37
C LEU A 158 -0.66 -3.95 -9.41
N MET A 159 -0.67 -4.76 -8.34
CA MET A 159 -1.72 -4.72 -7.32
C MET A 159 -1.79 -3.38 -6.62
N PHE A 160 -0.64 -2.84 -6.22
CA PHE A 160 -0.56 -1.56 -5.53
C PHE A 160 -1.15 -0.44 -6.39
N LEU A 161 -0.76 -0.38 -7.67
CA LEU A 161 -1.28 0.60 -8.63
C LEU A 161 -2.77 0.38 -8.93
N TYR A 162 -3.19 -0.88 -9.09
CA TYR A 162 -4.60 -1.21 -9.29
C TYR A 162 -5.46 -0.76 -8.11
N GLY A 163 -5.05 -1.08 -6.88
CA GLY A 163 -5.75 -0.66 -5.67
C GLY A 163 -5.91 0.86 -5.58
N PHE A 164 -4.90 1.61 -6.02
CA PHE A 164 -4.97 3.07 -6.08
C PHE A 164 -5.96 3.59 -7.15
N ILE A 165 -6.07 2.91 -8.29
CA ILE A 165 -6.97 3.33 -9.38
C ILE A 165 -8.45 3.07 -9.03
N VAL A 166 -8.73 1.97 -8.30
CA VAL A 166 -10.10 1.54 -8.00
C VAL A 166 -10.63 2.04 -6.64
N SER A 167 -9.77 2.63 -5.79
CA SER A 167 -10.15 3.23 -4.52
C SER A 167 -10.71 4.63 -4.72
#